data_07f26405872ffd3f71bcf114c15d7c07
#
_entry.id   07f26405872ffd3f71bcf114c15d7c07
#
_cell.length_a   1.000
_cell.length_b   1.000
_cell.length_c   1.000
_cell.angle_alpha   90.00
_cell.angle_beta   90.00
_cell.angle_gamma   90.00
#
_symmetry.space_group_name_H-M   'P 1'
#
loop_
_entity.id
_entity.type
_entity.pdbx_description
1 polymer ?
#
loop_
_entity_poly.entity_id
_entity_poly.type
_entity_poly.pdbx_seq_one_letter_code
_entity_poly.pdbx_strand_id
1 'polypeptide(L)'
;MSGIIVGVDGSGHSQRALERAMNEAAIRHVPLTVLTVQEAIRGYYGHMVTYSDDPDRTEELRTMVQAETDKVLAELDGPRPDSVTVKAVHGFPVEELIKAGQDADMIVLGSRGAGGFTRLMMGSVSSQVVLHAHCPVLIVPPEDHG
;
A
#
# COMPACT_ATOMS: atom_id res chain seq x y z
N MET A 1 16.13 -0.75 -12.44
CA MET A 1 16.43 -0.54 -11.03
C MET A 1 15.18 -0.78 -10.21
N SER A 2 15.32 -1.64 -9.23
CA SER A 2 14.24 -1.92 -8.31
C SER A 2 13.91 -0.65 -7.53
N GLY A 3 13.00 -0.72 -6.62
CA GLY A 3 12.61 0.42 -5.80
C GLY A 3 11.83 -0.06 -4.61
N ILE A 4 11.20 0.87 -3.91
CA ILE A 4 10.38 0.57 -2.75
C ILE A 4 8.91 0.61 -3.18
N ILE A 5 8.15 -0.36 -2.70
CA ILE A 5 6.69 -0.42 -2.87
C ILE A 5 6.07 -0.10 -1.51
N VAL A 6 5.13 0.82 -1.46
CA VAL A 6 4.32 1.03 -0.27
C VAL A 6 2.87 0.73 -0.61
N GLY A 7 2.26 -0.13 0.19
CA GLY A 7 0.84 -0.47 0.03
C GLY A 7 0.00 0.46 0.88
N VAL A 8 -0.99 1.09 0.27
CA VAL A 8 -1.94 1.97 0.96
C VAL A 8 -3.37 1.58 0.56
N ASP A 9 -4.30 1.79 1.46
CA ASP A 9 -5.70 1.43 1.25
C ASP A 9 -6.64 2.63 1.16
N GLY A 10 -6.06 3.84 1.12
CA GLY A 10 -6.86 5.06 1.08
C GLY A 10 -7.39 5.51 2.43
N SER A 11 -7.10 4.76 3.50
CA SER A 11 -7.45 5.16 4.85
C SER A 11 -6.39 6.06 5.46
N GLY A 12 -6.73 6.83 6.48
CA GLY A 12 -5.74 7.63 7.20
C GLY A 12 -4.70 6.81 7.93
N HIS A 13 -4.92 5.51 8.09
CA HIS A 13 -3.97 4.60 8.75
C HIS A 13 -2.72 4.33 7.92
N SER A 14 -2.78 4.58 6.61
CA SER A 14 -1.64 4.37 5.71
C SER A 14 -0.63 5.51 5.69
N GLN A 15 -0.98 6.66 6.26
CA GLN A 15 -0.17 7.87 6.14
C GLN A 15 1.23 7.70 6.71
N ARG A 16 1.36 7.06 7.87
CA ARG A 16 2.67 6.83 8.47
C ARG A 16 3.54 5.87 7.65
N ALA A 17 2.92 4.85 7.07
CA ALA A 17 3.64 3.94 6.18
C ALA A 17 4.13 4.69 4.95
N LEU A 18 3.30 5.57 4.40
CA LEU A 18 3.66 6.37 3.24
C LEU A 18 4.83 7.31 3.54
N GLU A 19 4.81 8.00 4.67
CA GLU A 19 5.91 8.87 5.10
C GLU A 19 7.20 8.08 5.26
N ARG A 20 7.11 6.92 5.91
CA ARG A 20 8.28 6.07 6.13
C ARG A 20 8.86 5.56 4.82
N ALA A 21 7.99 5.18 3.89
CA ALA A 21 8.43 4.71 2.57
C ALA A 21 9.13 5.82 1.80
N MET A 22 8.65 7.05 1.89
CA MET A 22 9.30 8.20 1.26
C MET A 22 10.70 8.43 1.83
N ASN A 23 10.85 8.34 3.15
CA ASN A 23 12.14 8.48 3.79
C ASN A 23 13.11 7.38 3.37
N GLU A 24 12.64 6.13 3.34
CA GLU A 24 13.48 4.99 2.93
C GLU A 24 13.91 5.12 1.47
N ALA A 25 13.01 5.52 0.58
CA ALA A 25 13.34 5.70 -0.83
C ALA A 25 14.34 6.83 -1.03
N ALA A 26 14.18 7.93 -0.29
CA ALA A 26 15.10 9.07 -0.36
C ALA A 26 16.50 8.68 0.11
N ILE A 27 16.60 7.99 1.25
CA ILE A 27 17.88 7.56 1.82
C ILE A 27 18.60 6.60 0.88
N ARG A 28 17.87 5.71 0.24
CA ARG A 28 18.43 4.68 -0.64
C ARG A 28 18.60 5.14 -2.08
N HIS A 29 18.11 6.32 -2.42
CA HIS A 29 18.14 6.87 -3.79
C HIS A 29 17.49 5.93 -4.80
N VAL A 30 16.31 5.42 -4.46
CA VAL A 30 15.54 4.53 -5.33
C VAL A 30 14.15 5.11 -5.56
N PRO A 31 13.48 4.70 -6.66
CA PRO A 31 12.11 5.15 -6.90
C PRO A 31 11.13 4.55 -5.88
N LEU A 32 10.04 5.26 -5.67
CA LEU A 32 8.94 4.81 -4.81
C LEU A 32 7.70 4.60 -5.66
N THR A 33 7.07 3.44 -5.48
CA THR A 33 5.76 3.15 -6.05
C THR A 33 4.75 3.06 -4.92
N VAL A 34 3.73 3.90 -4.98
CA VAL A 34 2.60 3.85 -4.05
C VAL A 34 1.53 3.00 -4.71
N LEU A 35 1.28 1.83 -4.14
CA LEU A 35 0.36 0.85 -4.71
C LEU A 35 -0.91 0.78 -3.87
N THR A 36 -2.04 0.96 -4.51
CA THR A 36 -3.34 0.75 -3.89
C THR A 36 -4.10 -0.27 -4.72
N VAL A 37 -4.85 -1.14 -4.04
CA VAL A 37 -5.56 -2.23 -4.69
C VAL A 37 -7.04 -2.07 -4.39
N GLN A 38 -7.83 -1.92 -5.47
CA GLN A 38 -9.27 -2.03 -5.34
C GLN A 38 -9.60 -3.50 -5.21
N GLU A 39 -10.10 -3.87 -4.05
CA GLU A 39 -10.36 -5.26 -3.74
C GLU A 39 -11.45 -5.84 -4.64
N ALA A 40 -11.17 -7.00 -5.20
CA ALA A 40 -12.13 -7.74 -5.99
C ALA A 40 -13.27 -8.21 -5.08
N ILE A 41 -14.49 -7.84 -5.41
CA ILE A 41 -15.66 -8.22 -4.62
C ILE A 41 -16.20 -9.52 -5.21
N ARG A 42 -16.30 -10.55 -4.35
CA ARG A 42 -16.97 -11.80 -4.71
C ARG A 42 -18.47 -11.59 -4.63
N GLY A 43 -19.15 -11.78 -5.75
CA GLY A 43 -20.59 -11.87 -5.78
C GLY A 43 -21.02 -13.31 -6.07
N TYR A 44 -22.10 -13.73 -5.44
CA TYR A 44 -22.67 -15.05 -5.70
C TYR A 44 -23.95 -14.86 -6.49
N TYR A 45 -23.99 -15.48 -7.66
CA TYR A 45 -25.19 -15.50 -8.50
C TYR A 45 -25.58 -16.96 -8.65
N GLY A 46 -26.52 -17.43 -7.80
CA GLY A 46 -26.84 -18.84 -7.72
C GLY A 46 -25.63 -19.61 -7.22
N HIS A 47 -25.06 -20.47 -8.06
CA HIS A 47 -23.87 -21.25 -7.75
C HIS A 47 -22.60 -20.68 -8.38
N MET A 48 -22.70 -19.55 -9.04
CA MET A 48 -21.56 -18.93 -9.71
C MET A 48 -20.94 -17.82 -8.86
N VAL A 49 -19.61 -17.83 -8.77
CA VAL A 49 -18.85 -16.75 -8.13
C VAL A 49 -18.51 -15.74 -9.22
N THR A 50 -18.90 -14.50 -9.01
CA THR A 50 -18.56 -13.43 -9.94
C THR A 50 -17.66 -12.41 -9.25
N TYR A 51 -16.79 -11.80 -10.04
CA TYR A 51 -15.92 -10.72 -9.57
C TYR A 51 -16.30 -9.46 -10.33
N SER A 52 -16.56 -8.39 -9.59
CA SER A 52 -16.83 -7.12 -10.24
C SER A 52 -15.52 -6.38 -10.51
N ASP A 53 -15.38 -5.89 -11.73
CA ASP A 53 -14.29 -5.02 -12.13
C ASP A 53 -14.92 -3.70 -12.55
N ASP A 54 -14.61 -2.64 -11.82
CA ASP A 54 -15.12 -1.30 -12.12
C ASP A 54 -13.93 -0.37 -12.31
N PRO A 55 -13.52 -0.12 -13.58
CA PRO A 55 -12.39 0.75 -13.86
C PRO A 55 -12.55 2.17 -13.32
N ASP A 56 -13.79 2.67 -13.27
CA ASP A 56 -14.04 4.03 -12.75
C ASP A 56 -13.73 4.10 -11.25
N ARG A 57 -14.08 3.08 -10.50
CA ARG A 57 -13.77 3.02 -9.06
C ARG A 57 -12.28 2.90 -8.82
N THR A 58 -11.58 2.14 -9.63
CA THR A 58 -10.13 2.01 -9.55
C THR A 58 -9.47 3.36 -9.80
N GLU A 59 -9.93 4.10 -10.80
CA GLU A 59 -9.40 5.42 -11.10
C GLU A 59 -9.73 6.44 -10.01
N GLU A 60 -10.92 6.37 -9.43
CA GLU A 60 -11.28 7.21 -8.29
C GLU A 60 -10.36 6.96 -7.10
N LEU A 61 -10.06 5.69 -6.83
CA LEU A 61 -9.14 5.31 -5.76
C LEU A 61 -7.72 5.83 -6.05
N ARG A 62 -7.26 5.71 -7.30
CA ARG A 62 -5.95 6.24 -7.70
C ARG A 62 -5.88 7.75 -7.46
N THR A 63 -6.91 8.48 -7.85
CA THR A 63 -6.98 9.93 -7.68
C THR A 63 -6.93 10.31 -6.21
N MET A 64 -7.66 9.58 -5.37
CA MET A 64 -7.69 9.81 -3.93
C MET A 64 -6.33 9.57 -3.29
N VAL A 65 -5.68 8.47 -3.66
CA VAL A 65 -4.35 8.13 -3.16
C VAL A 65 -3.28 9.09 -3.69
N GLN A 66 -3.43 9.55 -4.94
CA GLN A 66 -2.53 10.56 -5.48
C GLN A 66 -2.59 11.86 -4.68
N ALA A 67 -3.81 12.30 -4.32
CA ALA A 67 -3.97 13.51 -3.50
C ALA A 67 -3.35 13.34 -2.12
N GLU A 68 -3.52 12.18 -1.49
CA GLU A 68 -2.91 11.87 -0.21
C GLU A 68 -1.38 11.87 -0.32
N THR A 69 -0.85 11.26 -1.38
CA THR A 69 0.59 11.21 -1.63
C THR A 69 1.17 12.60 -1.82
N ASP A 70 0.49 13.44 -2.60
CA ASP A 70 0.93 14.82 -2.84
C ASP A 70 0.95 15.62 -1.55
N LYS A 71 -0.04 15.40 -0.68
CA LYS A 71 -0.12 16.06 0.62
C LYS A 71 1.06 15.66 1.51
N VAL A 72 1.36 14.38 1.58
CA VAL A 72 2.48 13.89 2.39
C VAL A 72 3.80 14.44 1.84
N LEU A 73 3.97 14.45 0.52
CA LEU A 73 5.17 15.04 -0.10
C LEU A 73 5.33 16.53 0.24
N ALA A 74 4.23 17.27 0.25
CA ALA A 74 4.26 18.71 0.56
C ALA A 74 4.66 18.97 2.01
N GLU A 75 4.33 18.08 2.92
CA GLU A 75 4.60 18.22 4.36
C GLU A 75 5.91 17.55 4.78
N LEU A 76 6.60 16.90 3.85
CA LEU A 76 7.80 16.15 4.15
C LEU A 76 8.97 17.07 4.50
N ASP A 77 9.56 16.85 5.68
CA ASP A 77 10.78 17.53 6.11
C ASP A 77 11.98 16.67 5.72
N GLY A 78 12.90 17.21 4.94
CA GLY A 78 14.11 16.49 4.56
C GLY A 78 14.11 16.04 3.11
N PRO A 79 14.99 15.10 2.77
CA PRO A 79 15.15 14.69 1.38
C PRO A 79 13.92 13.98 0.83
N ARG A 80 13.69 14.12 -0.47
CA ARG A 80 12.56 13.54 -1.18
C ARG A 80 13.03 12.38 -2.04
N PRO A 81 12.14 11.41 -2.31
CA PRO A 81 12.46 10.34 -3.26
C PRO A 81 12.75 10.92 -4.65
N ASP A 82 13.60 10.24 -5.40
CA ASP A 82 13.92 10.65 -6.78
C ASP A 82 12.70 10.63 -7.69
N SER A 83 11.82 9.67 -7.49
CA SER A 83 10.55 9.61 -8.22
C SER A 83 9.49 8.93 -7.37
N VAL A 84 8.25 9.34 -7.55
CA VAL A 84 7.08 8.75 -6.87
C VAL A 84 6.01 8.49 -7.91
N THR A 85 5.56 7.25 -8.00
CA THR A 85 4.49 6.84 -8.91
C THR A 85 3.35 6.25 -8.10
N VAL A 86 2.14 6.67 -8.38
CA VAL A 86 0.93 6.09 -7.78
C VAL A 86 0.27 5.15 -8.77
N LYS A 87 0.04 3.92 -8.34
CA LYS A 87 -0.64 2.90 -9.13
C LYS A 87 -1.84 2.36 -8.39
N ALA A 88 -2.96 2.28 -9.08
CA ALA A 88 -4.15 1.61 -8.56
C ALA A 88 -4.45 0.43 -9.47
N VAL A 89 -4.65 -0.73 -8.87
CA VAL A 89 -4.98 -1.94 -9.60
C VAL A 89 -6.20 -2.60 -8.97
N HIS A 90 -6.89 -3.41 -9.76
CA HIS A 90 -8.02 -4.19 -9.29
C HIS A 90 -7.54 -5.62 -9.05
N GLY A 91 -7.88 -6.19 -7.90
CA GLY A 91 -7.48 -7.55 -7.59
C GLY A 91 -7.54 -7.85 -6.11
N PHE A 92 -6.65 -8.73 -5.67
CA PHE A 92 -6.54 -9.11 -4.28
C PHE A 92 -5.30 -8.45 -3.68
N PRO A 93 -5.45 -7.68 -2.59
CA PRO A 93 -4.33 -6.88 -2.06
C PRO A 93 -3.08 -7.69 -1.78
N VAL A 94 -3.20 -8.86 -1.16
CA VAL A 94 -2.03 -9.69 -0.83
C VAL A 94 -1.29 -10.12 -2.09
N GLU A 95 -2.04 -10.64 -3.07
CA GLU A 95 -1.45 -11.12 -4.32
C GLU A 95 -0.77 -10.01 -5.10
N GLU A 96 -1.42 -8.85 -5.20
CA GLU A 96 -0.88 -7.72 -5.95
C GLU A 96 0.37 -7.15 -5.28
N LEU A 97 0.40 -7.10 -3.95
CA LEU A 97 1.59 -6.64 -3.22
C LEU A 97 2.76 -7.60 -3.38
N ILE A 98 2.50 -8.90 -3.28
CA ILE A 98 3.55 -9.91 -3.47
C ILE A 98 4.11 -9.84 -4.89
N LYS A 99 3.23 -9.72 -5.88
CA LYS A 99 3.62 -9.59 -7.28
C LYS A 99 4.48 -8.35 -7.51
N ALA A 100 4.06 -7.21 -6.98
CA ALA A 100 4.81 -5.97 -7.10
C ALA A 100 6.17 -6.06 -6.40
N GLY A 101 6.24 -6.82 -5.32
CA GLY A 101 7.45 -6.97 -4.53
C GLY A 101 8.47 -7.94 -5.09
N GLN A 102 8.16 -8.68 -6.15
CA GLN A 102 9.09 -9.67 -6.71
C GLN A 102 10.42 -9.05 -7.15
N ASP A 103 10.36 -7.84 -7.69
CA ASP A 103 11.54 -7.13 -8.16
C ASP A 103 11.86 -5.89 -7.31
N ALA A 104 11.21 -5.75 -6.16
CA ALA A 104 11.41 -4.59 -5.31
C ALA A 104 12.54 -4.81 -4.30
N ASP A 105 13.10 -3.72 -3.82
CA ASP A 105 14.07 -3.74 -2.74
C ASP A 105 13.41 -3.92 -1.37
N MET A 106 12.17 -3.48 -1.27
CA MET A 106 11.42 -3.50 0.00
C MET A 106 9.95 -3.24 -0.25
N ILE A 107 9.10 -3.86 0.56
CA ILE A 107 7.68 -3.51 0.64
C ILE A 107 7.47 -2.84 2.00
N VAL A 108 6.78 -1.70 2.02
CA VAL A 108 6.41 -0.99 3.25
C VAL A 108 4.91 -1.07 3.43
N LEU A 109 4.47 -1.45 4.62
CA LEU A 109 3.04 -1.58 4.93
C LEU A 109 2.76 -1.06 6.33
N GLY A 110 1.56 -0.54 6.54
CA GLY A 110 1.07 -0.34 7.89
C GLY A 110 0.72 -1.67 8.53
N SER A 111 0.81 -1.75 9.85
CA SER A 111 0.43 -2.96 10.57
C SER A 111 -1.07 -3.19 10.57
N ARG A 112 -1.87 -2.13 10.31
CA ARG A 112 -3.33 -2.17 10.23
C ARG A 112 -3.80 -1.47 8.97
N GLY A 113 -4.93 -1.94 8.46
CA GLY A 113 -5.65 -1.26 7.39
C GLY A 113 -6.93 -0.60 7.92
N ALA A 114 -7.91 -0.44 7.05
CA ALA A 114 -9.18 0.22 7.37
C ALA A 114 -10.07 -0.59 8.32
N GLY A 115 -9.72 -1.84 8.60
CA GLY A 115 -10.59 -2.76 9.34
C GLY A 115 -10.67 -2.57 10.85
N GLY A 116 -9.94 -1.62 11.42
CA GLY A 116 -10.06 -1.31 12.85
C GLY A 116 -9.47 -2.34 13.80
N PHE A 117 -8.44 -3.06 13.39
CA PHE A 117 -7.76 -4.02 14.26
C PHE A 117 -7.10 -3.33 15.45
N THR A 118 -6.95 -4.05 16.54
CA THR A 118 -6.22 -3.51 17.69
C THR A 118 -4.75 -3.36 17.37
N ARG A 119 -4.06 -2.48 18.08
CA ARG A 119 -2.64 -2.24 17.85
C ARG A 119 -1.74 -3.44 18.14
N LEU A 120 -2.23 -4.44 18.85
CA LEU A 120 -1.48 -5.65 19.18
C LEU A 120 -1.55 -6.71 18.10
N MET A 121 -2.42 -6.52 17.10
CA MET A 121 -2.64 -7.49 16.03
C MET A 121 -2.26 -6.87 14.70
N MET A 122 -1.54 -7.62 13.89
CA MET A 122 -1.30 -7.25 12.51
C MET A 122 -2.58 -7.47 11.69
N GLY A 123 -2.81 -6.61 10.70
CA GLY A 123 -3.90 -6.80 9.76
C GLY A 123 -3.71 -8.04 8.91
N SER A 124 -4.80 -8.53 8.33
CA SER A 124 -4.75 -9.75 7.50
C SER A 124 -3.83 -9.59 6.30
N VAL A 125 -3.83 -8.43 5.66
CA VAL A 125 -2.97 -8.17 4.49
C VAL A 125 -1.51 -8.16 4.90
N SER A 126 -1.15 -7.40 5.93
CA SER A 126 0.24 -7.29 6.36
C SER A 126 0.80 -8.63 6.84
N SER A 127 0.01 -9.41 7.56
CA SER A 127 0.42 -10.74 8.02
C SER A 127 0.73 -11.68 6.86
N GLN A 128 -0.13 -11.69 5.85
CA GLN A 128 0.05 -12.57 4.69
C GLN A 128 1.22 -12.13 3.81
N VAL A 129 1.40 -10.83 3.63
CA VAL A 129 2.52 -10.32 2.84
C VAL A 129 3.85 -10.67 3.51
N VAL A 130 3.94 -10.51 4.83
CA VAL A 130 5.16 -10.88 5.58
C VAL A 130 5.52 -12.35 5.37
N LEU A 131 4.52 -13.22 5.37
CA LEU A 131 4.75 -14.67 5.22
C LEU A 131 5.17 -15.09 3.82
N HIS A 132 4.75 -14.34 2.80
CA HIS A 132 4.89 -14.80 1.41
C HIS A 132 5.70 -13.87 0.51
N ALA A 133 6.17 -12.73 1.01
CA ALA A 133 6.94 -11.79 0.19
C ALA A 133 8.30 -12.34 -0.22
N HIS A 134 8.80 -11.88 -1.37
CA HIS A 134 10.10 -12.26 -1.91
C HIS A 134 11.18 -11.20 -1.63
N CYS A 135 10.87 -10.19 -0.83
CA CYS A 135 11.78 -9.11 -0.47
C CYS A 135 11.54 -8.73 0.99
N PRO A 136 12.43 -7.94 1.61
CA PRO A 136 12.19 -7.43 2.95
C PRO A 136 10.88 -6.65 3.05
N VAL A 137 10.19 -6.80 4.16
CA VAL A 137 8.94 -6.10 4.43
C VAL A 137 9.11 -5.27 5.70
N LEU A 138 8.89 -3.97 5.57
CA LEU A 138 8.94 -3.04 6.70
C LEU A 138 7.51 -2.77 7.15
N ILE A 139 7.21 -3.15 8.38
CA ILE A 139 5.90 -2.92 8.97
C ILE A 139 5.94 -1.67 9.84
N VAL A 140 5.06 -0.72 9.55
CA VAL A 140 5.00 0.55 10.28
C VAL A 140 3.79 0.51 11.20
N PRO A 141 4.00 0.53 12.52
CA PRO A 141 2.88 0.51 13.45
C PRO A 141 2.09 1.83 13.41
N PRO A 142 0.83 1.82 13.83
CA PRO A 142 0.05 3.05 13.89
C PRO A 142 0.63 4.00 14.92
N GLU A 143 0.29 5.28 14.77
CA GLU A 143 0.69 6.27 15.75
C GLU A 143 0.07 5.94 17.10
N ASP A 144 0.90 6.02 18.14
CA ASP A 144 0.45 5.73 19.50
C ASP A 144 -0.13 7.01 20.10
N HIS A 145 -1.43 7.04 20.27
CA HIS A 145 -2.12 8.16 20.90
C HIS A 145 -2.31 7.95 22.41
N GLY A 146 -1.49 7.14 22.97
CA GLY A 146 -1.42 6.96 24.38
C GLY A 146 -2.42 6.11 25.01
#